data_05091560b1a8f1122529fc9e23fc39e5
#
_entry.id   05091560b1a8f1122529fc9e23fc39e5
#
_cell.length_a   1.000
_cell.length_b   1.000
_cell.length_c   1.000
_cell.angle_alpha   90.00
_cell.angle_beta   90.00
_cell.angle_gamma   90.00
#
_symmetry.space_group_name_H-M   'P 1'
#
loop_
_entity.id
_entity.type
_entity.pdbx_description
1 polymer ?
#
loop_
_entity_poly.entity_id
_entity_poly.type
_entity_poly.pdbx_seq_one_letter_code
_entity_poly.pdbx_strand_id
1 'polypeptide(L)'
;MGTAQIPMRVRQFATQLQYSMIALVLVSVCPLRAVSQDSHNHNVTQQNQEPATDQSKQSALLKIVREATERFRDVRVAENAGYRLEFGCVSGDDFGAMGLHYVNDTLVGDGIVDATRPQIVLYEALPNGDLKLTGADYLVIADAWDAKHPGKTPELMGQIFHYFESPNRFGLPAFYTLHVWAWKENPKGAFVNWHPNVSCQSFVGQTTP
;
A
#
# COMPACT_ATOMS: atom_id res chain seq x y z
N MET A 1 -11.97 47.70 29.99
CA MET A 1 -12.90 48.37 29.07
C MET A 1 -12.56 47.81 27.66
N GLY A 2 -13.31 47.04 26.98
CA GLY A 2 -14.62 46.57 26.93
C GLY A 2 -14.57 45.35 25.97
N THR A 3 -15.09 44.25 26.46
CA THR A 3 -15.24 42.97 25.71
C THR A 3 -16.43 43.10 24.77
N ALA A 4 -16.22 42.80 23.49
CA ALA A 4 -17.31 42.64 22.51
C ALA A 4 -17.47 41.15 22.19
N GLN A 5 -18.55 40.56 22.71
CA GLN A 5 -19.04 39.22 22.32
C GLN A 5 -19.90 39.33 21.05
N ILE A 6 -19.66 38.44 20.09
CA ILE A 6 -20.48 38.26 18.89
C ILE A 6 -21.30 36.98 19.07
N PRO A 7 -22.62 37.01 18.96
CA PRO A 7 -23.45 35.83 19.16
C PRO A 7 -23.54 34.93 17.91
N MET A 8 -23.37 33.64 18.18
CA MET A 8 -23.52 32.54 17.26
C MET A 8 -25.02 32.29 16.92
N ARG A 9 -25.42 32.51 15.68
CA ARG A 9 -26.77 32.16 15.20
C ARG A 9 -26.76 30.70 14.73
N VAL A 10 -27.44 29.86 15.49
CA VAL A 10 -27.84 28.52 15.11
C VAL A 10 -29.02 28.62 14.13
N ARG A 11 -28.87 28.10 12.91
CA ARG A 11 -30.00 27.86 12.00
C ARG A 11 -30.39 26.39 12.07
N GLN A 12 -31.54 26.16 12.67
CA GLN A 12 -32.27 24.90 12.55
C GLN A 12 -32.92 24.83 11.17
N PHE A 13 -32.69 23.72 10.45
CA PHE A 13 -33.52 23.34 9.31
C PHE A 13 -34.39 22.17 9.70
N ALA A 14 -35.69 22.42 9.58
CA ALA A 14 -36.76 21.53 9.90
C ALA A 14 -36.93 20.45 8.82
N THR A 15 -37.22 19.26 9.30
CA THR A 15 -37.69 18.06 8.63
C THR A 15 -38.97 18.29 7.85
N GLN A 16 -39.09 17.76 6.65
CA GLN A 16 -40.35 17.37 6.05
C GLN A 16 -40.30 15.94 5.55
N LEU A 17 -41.06 15.11 6.22
CA LEU A 17 -41.53 13.80 5.77
C LEU A 17 -42.62 14.00 4.70
N GLN A 18 -42.52 13.28 3.59
CA GLN A 18 -43.70 12.95 2.78
C GLN A 18 -43.70 11.46 2.44
N TYR A 19 -44.72 10.79 3.02
CA TYR A 19 -45.12 9.45 2.64
C TYR A 19 -45.94 9.51 1.36
N SER A 20 -45.71 8.60 0.43
CA SER A 20 -46.71 8.18 -0.55
C SER A 20 -46.55 6.69 -0.83
N MET A 21 -47.49 5.96 -0.30
CA MET A 21 -47.82 4.60 -0.71
C MET A 21 -48.58 4.63 -2.04
N ILE A 22 -48.35 3.67 -2.91
CA ILE A 22 -49.41 2.91 -3.62
C ILE A 22 -48.77 1.69 -4.28
N ALA A 23 -49.27 0.54 -3.89
CA ALA A 23 -49.02 -0.76 -4.49
C ALA A 23 -49.79 -0.92 -5.79
N LEU A 24 -49.21 -1.60 -6.77
CA LEU A 24 -50.01 -2.36 -7.74
C LEU A 24 -49.25 -3.60 -8.22
N VAL A 25 -49.75 -4.75 -7.81
CA VAL A 25 -49.34 -6.07 -8.27
C VAL A 25 -50.03 -6.33 -9.61
N LEU A 26 -49.28 -6.62 -10.65
CA LEU A 26 -49.80 -7.27 -11.86
C LEU A 26 -48.98 -8.53 -12.15
N VAL A 27 -49.56 -9.64 -11.86
CA VAL A 27 -49.12 -10.97 -12.26
C VAL A 27 -49.46 -11.13 -13.76
N SER A 28 -48.40 -11.25 -14.57
CA SER A 28 -48.58 -11.63 -15.98
C SER A 28 -47.95 -13.01 -16.19
N VAL A 29 -48.86 -13.96 -16.39
CA VAL A 29 -48.54 -15.33 -16.80
C VAL A 29 -48.27 -15.32 -18.30
N CYS A 30 -47.09 -15.71 -18.73
CA CYS A 30 -46.79 -15.89 -20.13
C CYS A 30 -46.34 -17.34 -20.39
N PRO A 31 -46.88 -17.98 -21.44
CA PRO A 31 -46.74 -19.44 -21.66
C PRO A 31 -45.38 -19.84 -22.22
N LEU A 32 -44.92 -21.01 -21.80
CA LEU A 32 -43.77 -21.72 -22.37
C LEU A 32 -43.95 -21.96 -23.86
N ARG A 33 -43.03 -21.42 -24.65
CA ARG A 33 -42.75 -21.92 -26.01
C ARG A 33 -41.37 -22.58 -26.00
N ALA A 34 -41.39 -23.88 -26.20
CA ALA A 34 -40.21 -24.62 -26.58
C ALA A 34 -39.77 -24.18 -27.99
N VAL A 35 -38.54 -23.76 -28.15
CA VAL A 35 -37.91 -23.57 -29.45
C VAL A 35 -36.63 -24.43 -29.50
N SER A 36 -36.61 -25.20 -30.56
CA SER A 36 -35.62 -26.15 -30.98
C SER A 36 -34.17 -25.61 -30.95
N GLN A 37 -33.27 -26.48 -30.56
CA GLN A 37 -31.82 -26.31 -30.72
C GLN A 37 -31.43 -26.27 -32.18
N ASP A 38 -30.80 -25.20 -32.61
CA ASP A 38 -29.97 -25.20 -33.81
C ASP A 38 -28.54 -24.91 -33.39
N SER A 39 -27.74 -25.94 -33.63
CA SER A 39 -26.30 -25.96 -33.36
C SER A 39 -25.57 -25.13 -34.43
N HIS A 40 -25.22 -23.91 -34.16
CA HIS A 40 -24.18 -23.24 -34.93
C HIS A 40 -22.97 -22.98 -34.03
N ASN A 41 -22.00 -23.85 -34.23
CA ASN A 41 -20.67 -23.78 -33.66
C ASN A 41 -19.89 -22.60 -34.30
N HIS A 42 -19.86 -21.47 -33.63
CA HIS A 42 -18.89 -20.41 -33.89
C HIS A 42 -17.95 -20.30 -32.70
N ASN A 43 -16.83 -21.02 -32.78
CA ASN A 43 -15.65 -20.77 -31.98
C ASN A 43 -15.13 -19.35 -32.29
N VAL A 44 -15.65 -18.36 -31.59
CA VAL A 44 -14.99 -17.09 -31.39
C VAL A 44 -14.46 -17.13 -29.97
N THR A 45 -13.19 -17.48 -29.82
CA THR A 45 -12.44 -17.32 -28.56
C THR A 45 -12.28 -15.82 -28.30
N GLN A 46 -13.33 -15.14 -27.84
CA GLN A 46 -13.16 -13.91 -27.11
C GLN A 46 -12.61 -14.33 -25.75
N GLN A 47 -11.30 -14.17 -25.59
CA GLN A 47 -10.71 -14.10 -24.26
C GLN A 47 -11.30 -12.86 -23.58
N ASN A 48 -12.44 -13.04 -22.91
CA ASN A 48 -12.87 -12.12 -21.88
C ASN A 48 -11.79 -12.18 -20.79
N GLN A 49 -10.81 -11.29 -20.87
CA GLN A 49 -9.95 -11.02 -19.72
C GLN A 49 -10.86 -10.41 -18.66
N GLU A 50 -11.32 -11.25 -17.72
CA GLU A 50 -11.92 -10.74 -16.49
C GLU A 50 -10.95 -9.75 -15.86
N PRO A 51 -11.45 -8.60 -15.35
CA PRO A 51 -10.58 -7.66 -14.64
C PRO A 51 -9.86 -8.41 -13.53
N ALA A 52 -8.52 -8.29 -13.50
CA ALA A 52 -7.70 -8.95 -12.51
C ALA A 52 -8.23 -8.67 -11.10
N THR A 53 -8.50 -9.73 -10.34
CA THR A 53 -8.95 -9.60 -8.95
C THR A 53 -7.87 -8.92 -8.11
N ASP A 54 -8.24 -8.28 -6.99
CA ASP A 54 -7.27 -7.65 -6.09
C ASP A 54 -6.20 -8.64 -5.61
N GLN A 55 -6.58 -9.89 -5.38
CA GLN A 55 -5.63 -10.95 -5.03
C GLN A 55 -4.63 -11.27 -6.14
N SER A 56 -5.05 -11.25 -7.41
CA SER A 56 -4.14 -11.47 -8.54
C SER A 56 -3.18 -10.30 -8.73
N LYS A 57 -3.61 -9.07 -8.51
CA LYS A 57 -2.75 -7.87 -8.51
C LYS A 57 -1.72 -7.90 -7.38
N GLN A 58 -2.13 -8.29 -6.16
CA GLN A 58 -1.23 -8.46 -5.02
C GLN A 58 -0.15 -9.51 -5.30
N SER A 59 -0.54 -10.66 -5.84
CA SER A 59 0.40 -11.74 -6.22
C SER A 59 1.36 -11.28 -7.30
N ALA A 60 0.90 -10.50 -8.28
CA ALA A 60 1.73 -9.92 -9.33
C ALA A 60 2.73 -8.91 -8.78
N LEU A 61 2.32 -8.03 -7.86
CA LEU A 61 3.22 -7.07 -7.22
C LEU A 61 4.31 -7.77 -6.42
N LEU A 62 3.97 -8.77 -5.61
CA LEU A 62 4.96 -9.58 -4.87
C LEU A 62 5.99 -10.23 -5.79
N LYS A 63 5.54 -10.76 -6.95
CA LYS A 63 6.43 -11.35 -7.96
C LYS A 63 7.38 -10.32 -8.54
N ILE A 64 6.87 -9.16 -8.97
CA ILE A 64 7.68 -8.08 -9.55
C ILE A 64 8.73 -7.59 -8.54
N VAL A 65 8.34 -7.37 -7.29
CA VAL A 65 9.26 -6.93 -6.23
C VAL A 65 10.36 -7.98 -5.98
N ARG A 66 10.02 -9.27 -5.95
CA ARG A 66 11.03 -10.34 -5.84
C ARG A 66 12.02 -10.29 -7.00
N GLU A 67 11.53 -10.24 -8.23
CA GLU A 67 12.39 -10.20 -9.43
C GLU A 67 13.29 -8.95 -9.44
N ALA A 68 12.75 -7.79 -9.10
CA ALA A 68 13.50 -6.52 -9.07
C ALA A 68 14.57 -6.48 -7.98
N THR A 69 14.33 -7.16 -6.84
CA THR A 69 15.21 -7.11 -5.67
C THR A 69 16.05 -8.37 -5.47
N GLU A 70 15.93 -9.41 -6.30
CA GLU A 70 16.70 -10.68 -6.21
C GLU A 70 18.21 -10.44 -6.03
N ARG A 71 18.76 -9.53 -6.83
CA ARG A 71 20.19 -9.17 -6.79
C ARG A 71 20.63 -8.58 -5.44
N PHE A 72 19.70 -8.04 -4.67
CA PHE A 72 19.95 -7.40 -3.37
C PHE A 72 19.93 -8.39 -2.19
N ARG A 73 19.87 -9.69 -2.43
CA ARG A 73 20.12 -10.69 -1.38
C ARG A 73 21.51 -10.54 -0.75
N ASP A 74 22.48 -10.09 -1.53
CA ASP A 74 23.75 -9.58 -1.02
C ASP A 74 23.61 -8.07 -0.82
N VAL A 75 23.65 -7.63 0.43
CA VAL A 75 23.52 -6.21 0.80
C VAL A 75 24.56 -5.32 0.11
N ARG A 76 25.77 -5.84 -0.16
CA ARG A 76 26.83 -5.08 -0.86
C ARG A 76 26.40 -4.70 -2.28
N VAL A 77 25.56 -5.52 -2.93
CA VAL A 77 25.01 -5.18 -4.25
C VAL A 77 24.02 -4.02 -4.13
N ALA A 78 23.21 -3.97 -3.07
CA ALA A 78 22.33 -2.84 -2.80
C ALA A 78 23.16 -1.57 -2.50
N GLU A 79 24.19 -1.68 -1.68
CA GLU A 79 25.09 -0.56 -1.37
C GLU A 79 25.79 0.00 -2.62
N ASN A 80 26.27 -0.88 -3.50
CA ASN A 80 26.87 -0.49 -4.79
C ASN A 80 25.84 0.16 -5.75
N ALA A 81 24.55 -0.17 -5.58
CA ALA A 81 23.45 0.43 -6.32
C ALA A 81 22.94 1.76 -5.71
N GLY A 82 23.60 2.26 -4.66
CA GLY A 82 23.31 3.56 -4.05
C GLY A 82 22.39 3.50 -2.84
N TYR A 83 22.01 2.32 -2.36
CA TYR A 83 21.27 2.17 -1.11
C TYR A 83 22.18 2.31 0.10
N ARG A 84 21.71 2.97 1.17
CA ARG A 84 22.42 3.16 2.43
C ARG A 84 21.51 2.89 3.60
N LEU A 85 22.06 2.32 4.67
CA LEU A 85 21.30 2.13 5.92
C LEU A 85 20.94 3.49 6.51
N GLU A 86 19.64 3.75 6.61
CA GLU A 86 19.07 4.91 7.29
C GLU A 86 18.17 4.44 8.45
N PHE A 87 18.04 5.27 9.49
CA PHE A 87 17.19 5.03 10.67
C PHE A 87 17.63 3.84 11.56
N GLY A 88 18.68 3.10 11.22
CA GLY A 88 19.10 1.88 11.92
C GLY A 88 18.05 0.76 11.80
N CYS A 89 17.83 -0.01 12.86
CA CYS A 89 16.77 -1.02 12.89
C CYS A 89 15.48 -0.44 13.48
N VAL A 90 14.41 -0.43 12.70
CA VAL A 90 13.11 0.12 13.10
C VAL A 90 12.29 -0.95 13.81
N SER A 91 11.98 -0.70 15.10
CA SER A 91 11.20 -1.61 15.95
C SER A 91 9.90 -0.98 16.42
N GLY A 92 8.94 -1.80 16.80
CA GLY A 92 7.71 -1.41 17.47
C GLY A 92 7.50 -2.30 18.69
N ASP A 93 7.11 -1.72 19.82
CA ASP A 93 7.09 -2.39 21.11
C ASP A 93 6.32 -3.72 21.08
N ASP A 94 5.07 -3.69 20.59
CA ASP A 94 4.18 -4.86 20.58
C ASP A 94 3.91 -5.42 19.16
N PHE A 95 4.52 -4.85 18.14
CA PHE A 95 4.19 -5.15 16.74
C PHE A 95 5.28 -5.93 15.98
N GLY A 96 6.43 -6.19 16.62
CA GLY A 96 7.62 -6.71 15.99
C GLY A 96 8.47 -5.58 15.40
N ALA A 97 9.02 -5.76 14.19
CA ALA A 97 9.89 -4.76 13.60
C ALA A 97 9.60 -4.56 12.09
N MET A 98 10.00 -3.42 11.56
CA MET A 98 10.13 -3.18 10.12
C MET A 98 11.52 -3.65 9.63
N GLY A 99 12.52 -3.70 10.52
CA GLY A 99 13.89 -4.09 10.22
C GLY A 99 14.76 -2.92 9.76
N LEU A 100 15.78 -3.25 8.98
CA LEU A 100 16.79 -2.32 8.48
C LEU A 100 16.34 -1.73 7.15
N HIS A 101 16.31 -0.40 7.05
CA HIS A 101 15.92 0.32 5.85
C HIS A 101 17.17 0.80 5.09
N TYR A 102 17.47 0.15 3.98
CA TYR A 102 18.50 0.61 3.05
C TYR A 102 17.84 1.52 2.00
N VAL A 103 18.05 2.80 2.12
CA VAL A 103 17.38 3.86 1.34
C VAL A 103 18.25 4.30 0.17
N ASN A 104 17.63 4.52 -0.97
CA ASN A 104 18.25 5.18 -2.13
C ASN A 104 17.65 6.59 -2.28
N ASP A 105 18.37 7.59 -1.79
CA ASP A 105 17.92 8.99 -1.77
C ASP A 105 17.65 9.55 -3.17
N THR A 106 18.36 9.06 -4.18
CA THR A 106 18.13 9.49 -5.57
C THR A 106 16.75 9.05 -6.05
N LEU A 107 16.32 7.83 -5.67
CA LEU A 107 15.00 7.31 -6.01
C LEU A 107 13.90 7.97 -5.17
N VAL A 108 14.17 8.30 -3.91
CA VAL A 108 13.23 9.09 -3.08
C VAL A 108 13.05 10.48 -3.69
N GLY A 109 14.13 11.11 -4.13
CA GLY A 109 14.11 12.47 -4.68
C GLY A 109 13.46 12.58 -6.06
N ASP A 110 13.42 11.50 -6.86
CA ASP A 110 12.76 11.54 -8.18
C ASP A 110 11.22 11.55 -8.07
N GLY A 111 10.67 11.05 -6.95
CA GLY A 111 9.24 11.04 -6.66
C GLY A 111 8.44 10.11 -7.60
N ILE A 112 9.09 9.10 -8.18
CA ILE A 112 8.47 8.14 -9.10
C ILE A 112 8.12 6.86 -8.34
N VAL A 113 6.88 6.40 -8.47
CA VAL A 113 6.41 5.12 -7.95
C VAL A 113 6.47 4.07 -9.06
N ASP A 114 7.40 3.11 -8.95
CA ASP A 114 7.63 2.05 -9.92
C ASP A 114 7.93 0.73 -9.20
N ALA A 115 7.13 -0.30 -9.45
CA ALA A 115 7.23 -1.61 -8.79
C ALA A 115 8.63 -2.27 -8.97
N THR A 116 9.36 -1.92 -10.03
CA THR A 116 10.70 -2.46 -10.33
C THR A 116 11.84 -1.66 -9.68
N ARG A 117 11.52 -0.49 -9.08
CA ARG A 117 12.50 0.46 -8.56
C ARG A 117 12.13 0.94 -7.15
N PRO A 118 12.13 0.05 -6.14
CA PRO A 118 11.81 0.46 -4.78
C PRO A 118 12.82 1.49 -4.27
N GLN A 119 12.34 2.50 -3.54
CA GLN A 119 13.16 3.50 -2.89
C GLN A 119 13.97 2.90 -1.74
N ILE A 120 13.47 1.82 -1.14
CA ILE A 120 14.03 1.20 0.05
C ILE A 120 14.04 -0.32 -0.15
N VAL A 121 15.13 -0.98 0.26
CA VAL A 121 15.20 -2.44 0.42
C VAL A 121 15.33 -2.77 1.90
N LEU A 122 14.58 -3.79 2.35
CA LEU A 122 14.41 -4.12 3.75
C LEU A 122 15.20 -5.37 4.12
N TYR A 123 15.92 -5.30 5.25
CA TYR A 123 16.67 -6.45 5.76
C TYR A 123 16.37 -6.72 7.24
N GLU A 124 16.60 -7.96 7.63
CA GLU A 124 16.65 -8.42 9.01
C GLU A 124 18.08 -8.86 9.35
N ALA A 125 18.60 -8.39 10.49
CA ALA A 125 19.89 -8.85 10.99
C ALA A 125 19.71 -10.25 11.63
N LEU A 126 20.59 -11.18 11.24
CA LEU A 126 20.62 -12.53 11.79
C LEU A 126 21.64 -12.63 12.94
N PRO A 127 21.50 -13.64 13.84
CA PRO A 127 22.42 -13.82 14.98
C PRO A 127 23.90 -14.02 14.58
N ASN A 128 24.17 -14.48 13.36
CA ASN A 128 25.54 -14.65 12.83
C ASN A 128 26.12 -13.35 12.23
N GLY A 129 25.37 -12.24 12.28
CA GLY A 129 25.76 -10.94 11.73
C GLY A 129 25.40 -10.74 10.25
N ASP A 130 24.90 -11.77 9.56
CA ASP A 130 24.45 -11.62 8.19
C ASP A 130 23.14 -10.83 8.11
N LEU A 131 22.90 -10.21 6.96
CA LEU A 131 21.66 -9.54 6.64
C LEU A 131 20.83 -10.39 5.67
N LYS A 132 19.56 -10.59 6.01
CA LYS A 132 18.61 -11.32 5.19
C LYS A 132 17.60 -10.35 4.58
N LEU A 133 17.52 -10.31 3.25
CA LEU A 133 16.50 -9.53 2.54
C LEU A 133 15.10 -10.01 2.93
N THR A 134 14.22 -9.10 3.34
CA THR A 134 12.85 -9.40 3.77
C THR A 134 11.81 -8.81 2.84
N GLY A 135 12.10 -7.71 2.18
CA GLY A 135 11.16 -7.04 1.29
C GLY A 135 11.70 -5.74 0.71
N ALA A 136 10.77 -4.91 0.33
CA ALA A 136 11.01 -3.55 -0.16
C ALA A 136 10.00 -2.59 0.45
N ASP A 137 10.33 -1.29 0.38
CA ASP A 137 9.40 -0.22 0.73
C ASP A 137 9.48 0.89 -0.31
N TYR A 138 8.34 1.43 -0.68
CA TYR A 138 8.18 2.52 -1.63
C TYR A 138 7.85 3.77 -0.85
N LEU A 139 8.59 4.85 -1.08
CA LEU A 139 8.43 6.09 -0.33
C LEU A 139 8.47 7.30 -1.27
N VAL A 140 7.48 8.20 -1.11
CA VAL A 140 7.46 9.52 -1.75
C VAL A 140 7.13 10.59 -0.72
N ILE A 141 7.80 11.74 -0.81
CA ILE A 141 7.52 12.90 0.04
C ILE A 141 6.15 13.48 -0.34
N ALA A 142 5.28 13.68 0.67
CA ALA A 142 3.87 14.03 0.45
C ALA A 142 3.71 15.35 -0.30
N ASP A 143 4.38 16.43 0.10
CA ASP A 143 4.29 17.73 -0.58
C ASP A 143 4.71 17.63 -2.06
N ALA A 144 5.75 16.86 -2.35
CA ALA A 144 6.24 16.69 -3.71
C ALA A 144 5.29 15.85 -4.58
N TRP A 145 4.65 14.83 -3.99
CA TRP A 145 3.64 14.03 -4.65
C TRP A 145 2.36 14.81 -4.90
N ASP A 146 1.81 15.46 -3.88
CA ASP A 146 0.54 16.18 -3.92
C ASP A 146 0.58 17.37 -4.88
N ALA A 147 1.74 18.04 -5.00
CA ALA A 147 1.95 19.11 -5.99
C ALA A 147 1.83 18.61 -7.44
N LYS A 148 2.24 17.36 -7.71
CA LYS A 148 2.16 16.74 -9.05
C LYS A 148 0.83 16.00 -9.28
N HIS A 149 0.18 15.55 -8.22
CA HIS A 149 -1.00 14.68 -8.27
C HIS A 149 -2.10 15.16 -7.31
N PRO A 150 -2.68 16.37 -7.52
CA PRO A 150 -3.63 16.96 -6.58
C PRO A 150 -4.81 16.02 -6.25
N GLY A 151 -5.01 15.77 -4.96
CA GLY A 151 -6.11 14.94 -4.45
C GLY A 151 -5.98 13.44 -4.75
N LYS A 152 -4.79 12.96 -5.14
CA LYS A 152 -4.55 11.55 -5.43
C LYS A 152 -3.51 10.97 -4.48
N THR A 153 -3.91 10.02 -3.66
CA THR A 153 -3.00 9.18 -2.88
C THR A 153 -2.19 8.27 -3.82
N PRO A 154 -0.87 8.08 -3.60
CA PRO A 154 -0.10 7.14 -4.41
C PRO A 154 -0.64 5.71 -4.27
N GLU A 155 -0.59 5.00 -5.37
CA GLU A 155 -1.04 3.62 -5.48
C GLU A 155 -0.05 2.83 -6.34
N LEU A 156 0.18 1.56 -5.99
CA LEU A 156 0.98 0.64 -6.76
C LEU A 156 0.25 -0.68 -6.95
N MET A 157 -0.25 -0.94 -8.16
CA MET A 157 -0.98 -2.15 -8.54
C MET A 157 -2.17 -2.47 -7.59
N GLY A 158 -2.96 -1.44 -7.24
CA GLY A 158 -4.12 -1.55 -6.34
C GLY A 158 -3.78 -1.49 -4.85
N GLN A 159 -2.51 -1.31 -4.47
CA GLN A 159 -2.11 -1.11 -3.09
C GLN A 159 -1.94 0.39 -2.83
N ILE A 160 -2.79 0.94 -1.96
CA ILE A 160 -2.76 2.35 -1.55
C ILE A 160 -1.66 2.54 -0.51
N PHE A 161 -0.88 3.59 -0.64
CA PHE A 161 0.17 3.94 0.31
C PHE A 161 -0.40 4.47 1.62
N HIS A 162 0.28 4.15 2.72
CA HIS A 162 0.03 4.74 4.03
C HIS A 162 0.62 6.14 4.10
N TYR A 163 -0.11 7.07 4.72
CA TYR A 163 0.36 8.43 4.97
C TYR A 163 0.97 8.54 6.37
N PHE A 164 2.15 9.14 6.45
CA PHE A 164 2.80 9.51 7.69
C PHE A 164 2.94 11.04 7.76
N GLU A 165 2.33 11.63 8.76
CA GLU A 165 2.44 13.08 9.02
C GLU A 165 3.82 13.47 9.59
N SER A 166 4.11 14.76 9.59
CA SER A 166 5.27 15.33 10.26
C SER A 166 4.79 16.13 11.49
N PRO A 167 5.49 16.09 12.66
CA PRO A 167 6.74 15.35 12.90
C PRO A 167 6.52 13.84 13.08
N ASN A 168 7.47 13.02 12.66
CA ASN A 168 7.45 11.58 12.80
C ASN A 168 8.79 11.06 13.37
N ARG A 169 8.80 9.77 13.77
CA ARG A 169 9.98 9.13 14.40
C ARG A 169 11.22 9.08 13.50
N PHE A 170 11.05 9.25 12.19
CA PHE A 170 12.13 9.22 11.20
C PHE A 170 12.76 10.60 10.98
N GLY A 171 12.16 11.67 11.53
CA GLY A 171 12.60 13.05 11.29
C GLY A 171 12.39 13.53 9.87
N LEU A 172 11.56 12.82 9.09
CA LEU A 172 11.23 13.15 7.71
C LEU A 172 10.08 14.17 7.63
N PRO A 173 9.99 14.95 6.53
CA PRO A 173 8.74 15.58 6.14
C PRO A 173 7.61 14.55 6.06
N ALA A 174 6.36 14.99 5.95
CA ALA A 174 5.24 14.07 5.69
C ALA A 174 5.48 13.26 4.41
N PHE A 175 5.16 11.98 4.42
CA PHE A 175 5.42 11.08 3.32
C PHE A 175 4.34 10.00 3.17
N TYR A 176 4.26 9.42 1.97
CA TYR A 176 3.51 8.22 1.68
C TYR A 176 4.46 7.03 1.56
N THR A 177 4.06 5.86 2.08
CA THR A 177 4.90 4.65 2.04
C THR A 177 4.06 3.39 1.84
N LEU A 178 4.66 2.37 1.21
CA LEU A 178 4.07 1.05 1.01
C LEU A 178 5.13 -0.03 1.23
N HIS A 179 5.06 -0.70 2.39
CA HIS A 179 5.85 -1.90 2.66
C HIS A 179 5.36 -3.10 1.86
N VAL A 180 6.31 -3.87 1.32
CA VAL A 180 6.04 -5.08 0.55
C VAL A 180 6.93 -6.22 1.06
N TRP A 181 6.37 -7.13 1.88
CA TRP A 181 7.06 -8.30 2.45
C TRP A 181 7.21 -9.41 1.40
N ALA A 182 8.04 -9.15 0.40
CA ALA A 182 8.18 -10.04 -0.74
C ALA A 182 9.02 -11.30 -0.47
N TRP A 183 9.96 -11.27 0.51
CA TRP A 183 10.91 -12.33 0.80
C TRP A 183 10.69 -13.04 2.13
N LYS A 184 9.95 -12.42 3.02
CA LYS A 184 9.55 -13.00 4.31
C LYS A 184 8.04 -12.90 4.43
N GLU A 185 7.36 -14.05 4.51
CA GLU A 185 5.91 -14.10 4.66
C GLU A 185 5.50 -13.45 5.98
N ASN A 186 4.61 -12.47 5.91
CA ASN A 186 4.10 -11.77 7.07
C ASN A 186 2.69 -12.28 7.40
N PRO A 187 2.48 -12.89 8.59
CA PRO A 187 1.18 -13.44 8.97
C PRO A 187 0.08 -12.38 9.14
N LYS A 188 0.44 -11.09 9.18
CA LYS A 188 -0.49 -9.97 9.24
C LYS A 188 -0.84 -9.40 7.86
N GLY A 189 -0.19 -9.89 6.80
CA GLY A 189 -0.40 -9.46 5.42
C GLY A 189 0.88 -8.92 4.77
N ALA A 190 0.94 -9.03 3.45
CA ALA A 190 2.13 -8.69 2.69
C ALA A 190 2.41 -7.17 2.58
N PHE A 191 1.41 -6.33 2.88
CA PHE A 191 1.46 -4.87 2.66
C PHE A 191 1.24 -4.04 3.93
N VAL A 192 1.53 -4.62 5.09
CA VAL A 192 1.47 -3.93 6.38
C VAL A 192 2.88 -3.52 6.83
N ASN A 193 2.99 -2.44 7.59
CA ASN A 193 4.28 -1.89 7.99
C ASN A 193 5.06 -2.84 8.93
N TRP A 194 4.39 -3.48 9.88
CA TRP A 194 5.03 -4.26 10.94
C TRP A 194 5.00 -5.75 10.67
N HIS A 195 6.11 -6.42 10.99
CA HIS A 195 6.22 -7.86 10.89
C HIS A 195 6.48 -8.49 12.27
N PRO A 196 5.56 -9.30 12.83
CA PRO A 196 5.70 -9.83 14.20
C PRO A 196 6.89 -10.77 14.38
N ASN A 197 7.40 -11.35 13.28
CA ASN A 197 8.53 -12.29 13.29
C ASN A 197 9.83 -11.66 12.74
N VAL A 198 9.92 -10.33 12.67
CA VAL A 198 11.16 -9.56 12.43
C VAL A 198 11.57 -8.93 13.75
N SER A 199 12.87 -8.93 14.04
CA SER A 199 13.41 -8.43 15.30
C SER A 199 14.69 -7.63 15.07
N CYS A 200 14.89 -6.60 15.90
CA CYS A 200 16.12 -5.81 15.93
C CYS A 200 17.17 -6.36 16.92
N GLN A 201 16.89 -7.47 17.60
CA GLN A 201 17.77 -8.00 18.68
C GLN A 201 19.17 -8.40 18.20
N SER A 202 19.30 -8.85 16.95
CA SER A 202 20.58 -9.24 16.37
C SER A 202 21.34 -8.09 15.69
N PHE A 203 20.75 -6.91 15.66
CA PHE A 203 21.40 -5.75 15.05
C PHE A 203 22.27 -5.01 16.08
N VAL A 204 23.54 -4.80 15.71
CA VAL A 204 24.48 -3.99 16.52
C VAL A 204 24.56 -2.61 15.92
N GLY A 205 23.78 -1.67 16.45
CA GLY A 205 23.71 -0.29 15.95
C GLY A 205 22.53 0.46 16.53
N GLN A 206 22.21 1.61 15.95
CA GLN A 206 21.07 2.42 16.36
C GLN A 206 19.74 1.72 16.05
N THR A 207 18.84 1.72 16.99
CA THR A 207 17.43 1.31 16.78
C THR A 207 16.53 2.54 16.84
N THR A 208 15.50 2.55 15.98
CA THR A 208 14.46 3.57 15.98
C THR A 208 13.17 2.93 16.53
N PRO A 209 12.82 3.21 17.80
CA PRO A 209 11.66 2.61 18.47
C PRO A 209 10.33 3.18 17.95
#